data_ae4ced42f7ec83dfa45323c6c0d54de4
#
_entry.id   ae4ced42f7ec83dfa45323c6c0d54de4
#
_cell.length_a   1.000
_cell.length_b   1.000
_cell.length_c   1.000
_cell.angle_alpha   90.00
_cell.angle_beta   90.00
_cell.angle_gamma   90.00
#
_symmetry.space_group_name_H-M   'P 1'
#
loop_
_entity.id
_entity.type
_entity.pdbx_description
1 polymer ?
#
loop_
_entity_poly.entity_id
_entity_poly.type
_entity_poly.pdbx_seq_one_letter_code
_entity_poly.pdbx_strand_id
1 'polypeptide(L)'
;MAPSVSLDHTTPAVVPESNETPAAFVPANDLFSLAGRTVMITGGGRGLGMCLTTAVLEAGGDVACLDLLPEPSEEEWSAVQKMAKQRGLQATYTQCDITNEENTKKVLEDIAAEALRRNKPLRGAITCAGIQQMVPALDYPIDGYRKMLDVK
;
A
#
# COMPACT_ATOMS: atom_id res chain seq x y z
N MET A 1 20.17 40.49 37.21
CA MET A 1 18.82 41.02 36.96
C MET A 1 18.40 40.61 35.58
N ALA A 2 17.49 39.65 35.48
CA ALA A 2 16.92 39.19 34.22
C ALA A 2 15.65 40.02 33.92
N PRO A 3 15.40 40.42 32.67
CA PRO A 3 14.19 41.14 32.32
C PRO A 3 12.95 40.26 32.41
N SER A 4 11.93 40.69 33.12
CA SER A 4 10.62 40.08 33.20
C SER A 4 9.86 40.32 31.89
N VAL A 5 9.51 39.22 31.17
CA VAL A 5 8.62 39.27 30.01
C VAL A 5 7.18 39.31 30.55
N SER A 6 6.49 40.44 30.36
CA SER A 6 5.06 40.55 30.59
C SER A 6 4.30 39.92 29.42
N LEU A 7 3.55 38.84 29.67
CA LEU A 7 2.60 38.27 28.73
C LEU A 7 1.30 39.06 28.79
N ASP A 8 1.03 39.88 27.78
CA ASP A 8 -0.23 40.56 27.61
C ASP A 8 -1.29 39.60 27.06
N HIS A 9 -2.28 39.25 27.90
CA HIS A 9 -3.33 38.26 27.59
C HIS A 9 -4.62 38.89 27.03
N THR A 10 -4.58 40.12 26.52
CA THR A 10 -5.82 40.86 26.18
C THR A 10 -6.15 40.97 24.70
N THR A 11 -5.41 40.33 23.80
CA THR A 11 -5.81 40.33 22.40
C THR A 11 -6.48 38.97 22.07
N PRO A 12 -7.82 38.91 21.87
CA PRO A 12 -8.44 37.69 21.37
C PRO A 12 -7.90 37.40 19.97
N ALA A 13 -7.41 36.20 19.78
CA ALA A 13 -7.01 35.74 18.46
C ALA A 13 -8.20 35.89 17.50
N VAL A 14 -8.08 36.77 16.52
CA VAL A 14 -9.04 36.86 15.40
C VAL A 14 -8.84 35.57 14.59
N VAL A 15 -9.74 34.62 14.81
CA VAL A 15 -9.86 33.45 13.94
C VAL A 15 -10.40 33.99 12.62
N PRO A 16 -9.66 33.87 11.49
CA PRO A 16 -10.21 34.26 10.20
C PRO A 16 -11.46 33.43 9.95
N GLU A 17 -12.60 34.06 9.68
CA GLU A 17 -13.78 33.37 9.17
C GLU A 17 -13.38 32.75 7.83
N SER A 18 -13.19 31.44 7.84
CA SER A 18 -13.01 30.69 6.60
C SER A 18 -14.34 30.71 5.87
N ASN A 19 -14.42 31.44 4.75
CA ASN A 19 -15.50 31.34 3.78
C ASN A 19 -15.41 30.00 3.01
N GLU A 20 -15.04 28.93 3.71
CA GLU A 20 -15.06 27.59 3.15
C GLU A 20 -16.50 27.11 3.14
N THR A 21 -17.01 26.89 1.94
CA THR A 21 -18.25 26.13 1.74
C THR A 21 -18.13 24.85 2.56
N PRO A 22 -19.11 24.50 3.41
CA PRO A 22 -19.03 23.28 4.21
C PRO A 22 -18.67 22.10 3.29
N ALA A 23 -17.61 21.40 3.61
CA ALA A 23 -17.19 20.22 2.84
C ALA A 23 -18.42 19.32 2.68
N ALA A 24 -18.77 18.98 1.43
CA ALA A 24 -19.91 18.13 1.18
C ALA A 24 -19.78 16.86 2.04
N PHE A 25 -20.85 16.48 2.73
CA PHE A 25 -20.88 15.27 3.54
C PHE A 25 -20.53 14.06 2.67
N VAL A 26 -19.41 13.42 2.97
CA VAL A 26 -18.98 12.20 2.30
C VAL A 26 -19.48 11.01 3.12
N PRO A 27 -20.29 10.10 2.55
CA PRO A 27 -20.72 8.90 3.25
C PRO A 27 -19.53 8.08 3.76
N ALA A 28 -19.65 7.46 4.92
CA ALA A 28 -18.55 6.70 5.53
C ALA A 28 -17.98 5.61 4.60
N ASN A 29 -18.83 4.97 3.79
CA ASN A 29 -18.41 3.97 2.81
C ASN A 29 -17.50 4.56 1.71
N ASP A 30 -17.68 5.83 1.37
CA ASP A 30 -16.90 6.50 0.33
C ASP A 30 -15.56 7.00 0.84
N LEU A 31 -15.42 7.19 2.17
CA LEU A 31 -14.15 7.59 2.80
C LEU A 31 -13.04 6.54 2.61
N PHE A 32 -13.42 5.28 2.50
CA PHE A 32 -12.48 4.16 2.32
C PHE A 32 -12.45 3.65 0.86
N SER A 33 -13.10 4.35 -0.06
CA SER A 33 -13.15 3.96 -1.47
C SER A 33 -11.77 4.12 -2.13
N LEU A 34 -11.35 3.08 -2.84
CA LEU A 34 -10.17 3.08 -3.70
C LEU A 34 -10.54 3.21 -5.19
N ALA A 35 -11.77 3.59 -5.49
CA ALA A 35 -12.23 3.78 -6.87
C ALA A 35 -11.31 4.75 -7.64
N GLY A 36 -10.96 4.37 -8.87
CA GLY A 36 -10.09 5.17 -9.73
C GLY A 36 -8.59 5.16 -9.29
N ARG A 37 -8.19 4.22 -8.46
CA ARG A 37 -6.82 4.11 -7.96
C ARG A 37 -6.28 2.69 -8.16
N THR A 38 -4.96 2.60 -8.27
CA THR A 38 -4.23 1.32 -8.21
C THR A 38 -3.41 1.28 -6.92
N VAL A 39 -3.41 0.13 -6.25
CA VAL A 39 -2.58 -0.16 -5.08
C VAL A 39 -1.63 -1.29 -5.44
N MET A 40 -0.35 -1.13 -5.10
CA MET A 40 0.65 -2.18 -5.23
C MET A 40 0.79 -2.94 -3.91
N ILE A 41 1.01 -4.26 -3.98
CA ILE A 41 1.22 -5.11 -2.81
C ILE A 41 2.44 -5.99 -3.04
N THR A 42 3.48 -5.85 -2.21
CA THR A 42 4.60 -6.81 -2.21
C THR A 42 4.26 -8.02 -1.33
N GLY A 43 4.73 -9.22 -1.71
CA GLY A 43 4.31 -10.46 -1.06
C GLY A 43 2.86 -10.84 -1.39
N GLY A 44 2.38 -10.43 -2.58
CA GLY A 44 1.00 -10.60 -3.03
C GLY A 44 0.67 -11.98 -3.59
N GLY A 45 1.61 -12.93 -3.59
CA GLY A 45 1.43 -14.25 -4.21
C GLY A 45 0.63 -15.25 -3.36
N ARG A 46 0.51 -15.05 -2.06
CA ARG A 46 -0.18 -15.96 -1.12
C ARG A 46 -0.49 -15.32 0.23
N GLY A 47 -1.29 -16.02 1.03
CA GLY A 47 -1.49 -15.72 2.44
C GLY A 47 -2.01 -14.30 2.69
N LEU A 48 -1.34 -13.53 3.59
CA LEU A 48 -1.77 -12.18 3.96
C LEU A 48 -1.83 -11.22 2.76
N GLY A 49 -0.84 -11.29 1.86
CA GLY A 49 -0.85 -10.46 0.65
C GLY A 49 -2.07 -10.70 -0.22
N MET A 50 -2.54 -11.95 -0.33
CA MET A 50 -3.74 -12.30 -1.07
C MET A 50 -5.02 -11.79 -0.39
N CYS A 51 -5.09 -11.83 0.95
CA CYS A 51 -6.18 -11.22 1.70
C CYS A 51 -6.25 -9.70 1.47
N LEU A 52 -5.09 -9.03 1.49
CA LEU A 52 -5.00 -7.59 1.21
C LEU A 52 -5.40 -7.25 -0.23
N THR A 53 -5.01 -8.11 -1.19
CA THR A 53 -5.44 -8.00 -2.60
C THR A 53 -6.97 -8.01 -2.71
N THR A 54 -7.61 -8.96 -2.03
CA THR A 54 -9.08 -9.04 -1.98
C THR A 54 -9.68 -7.77 -1.38
N ALA A 55 -9.16 -7.28 -0.26
CA ALA A 55 -9.65 -6.07 0.39
C ALA A 55 -9.53 -4.81 -0.50
N VAL A 56 -8.43 -4.67 -1.27
CA VAL A 56 -8.27 -3.57 -2.23
C VAL A 56 -9.33 -3.64 -3.33
N LEU A 57 -9.58 -4.84 -3.88
CA LEU A 57 -10.63 -5.03 -4.89
C LEU A 57 -12.03 -4.77 -4.31
N GLU A 58 -12.30 -5.16 -3.07
CA GLU A 58 -13.55 -4.88 -2.38
C GLU A 58 -13.78 -3.38 -2.18
N ALA A 59 -12.72 -2.64 -1.92
CA ALA A 59 -12.74 -1.17 -1.84
C ALA A 59 -12.81 -0.46 -3.21
N GLY A 60 -12.84 -1.21 -4.32
CA GLY A 60 -13.01 -0.68 -5.68
C GLY A 60 -11.71 -0.23 -6.35
N GLY A 61 -10.54 -0.58 -5.81
CA GLY A 61 -9.23 -0.31 -6.39
C GLY A 61 -8.76 -1.40 -7.35
N ASP A 62 -7.95 -1.04 -8.34
CA ASP A 62 -7.13 -2.00 -9.07
C ASP A 62 -5.92 -2.39 -8.20
N VAL A 63 -5.36 -3.58 -8.41
CA VAL A 63 -4.25 -4.07 -7.61
C VAL A 63 -3.13 -4.63 -8.49
N ALA A 64 -1.89 -4.34 -8.11
CA ALA A 64 -0.68 -4.90 -8.71
C ALA A 64 0.10 -5.67 -7.63
N CYS A 65 0.10 -7.00 -7.73
CA CYS A 65 0.79 -7.89 -6.80
C CYS A 65 2.21 -8.17 -7.28
N LEU A 66 3.16 -8.11 -6.37
CA LEU A 66 4.56 -8.46 -6.55
C LEU A 66 4.95 -9.57 -5.59
N ASP A 67 5.65 -10.57 -6.04
CA ASP A 67 6.18 -11.63 -5.18
C ASP A 67 7.46 -12.23 -5.77
N LEU A 68 8.27 -12.87 -4.94
CA LEU A 68 9.43 -13.66 -5.39
C LEU A 68 9.00 -14.93 -6.14
N LEU A 69 7.83 -15.47 -5.81
CA LEU A 69 7.29 -16.66 -6.44
C LEU A 69 7.06 -16.42 -7.95
N PRO A 70 7.36 -17.39 -8.83
CA PRO A 70 7.08 -17.25 -10.25
C PRO A 70 5.58 -17.13 -10.56
N GLU A 71 4.76 -17.79 -9.76
CA GLU A 71 3.30 -17.80 -9.89
C GLU A 71 2.64 -17.68 -8.52
N PRO A 72 1.47 -17.04 -8.44
CA PRO A 72 0.71 -16.94 -7.19
C PRO A 72 0.02 -18.29 -6.87
N SER A 73 -0.53 -18.43 -5.66
CA SER A 73 -1.40 -19.56 -5.29
C SER A 73 -2.57 -19.67 -6.27
N GLU A 74 -2.64 -20.75 -7.02
CA GLU A 74 -3.57 -20.93 -8.15
C GLU A 74 -5.03 -20.75 -7.72
N GLU A 75 -5.44 -21.42 -6.65
CA GLU A 75 -6.81 -21.38 -6.15
C GLU A 75 -7.21 -19.96 -5.71
N GLU A 76 -6.37 -19.33 -4.87
CA GLU A 76 -6.63 -17.98 -4.34
C GLU A 76 -6.61 -16.95 -5.46
N TRP A 77 -5.65 -17.06 -6.40
CA TRP A 77 -5.53 -16.13 -7.53
C TRP A 77 -6.68 -16.25 -8.52
N SER A 78 -7.18 -17.45 -8.76
CA SER A 78 -8.38 -17.68 -9.57
C SER A 78 -9.59 -16.95 -8.98
N ALA A 79 -9.77 -17.00 -7.65
CA ALA A 79 -10.84 -16.27 -6.95
C ALA A 79 -10.66 -14.75 -7.08
N VAL A 80 -9.43 -14.23 -6.93
CA VAL A 80 -9.09 -12.81 -7.11
C VAL A 80 -9.40 -12.35 -8.52
N GLN A 81 -9.00 -13.09 -9.56
CA GLN A 81 -9.27 -12.76 -10.95
C GLN A 81 -10.77 -12.73 -11.27
N LYS A 82 -11.50 -13.68 -10.73
CA LYS A 82 -12.98 -13.72 -10.87
C LYS A 82 -13.63 -12.49 -10.23
N MET A 83 -13.20 -12.12 -9.02
CA MET A 83 -13.70 -10.94 -8.32
C MET A 83 -13.38 -9.66 -9.09
N ALA A 84 -12.13 -9.49 -9.53
CA ALA A 84 -11.69 -8.34 -10.31
C ALA A 84 -12.55 -8.18 -11.57
N LYS A 85 -12.74 -9.27 -12.31
CA LYS A 85 -13.59 -9.29 -13.52
C LYS A 85 -15.03 -8.90 -13.23
N GLN A 86 -15.64 -9.44 -12.17
CA GLN A 86 -17.01 -9.14 -11.79
C GLN A 86 -17.23 -7.67 -11.44
N ARG A 87 -16.20 -7.02 -10.90
CA ARG A 87 -16.23 -5.60 -10.48
C ARG A 87 -15.72 -4.63 -11.55
N GLY A 88 -15.28 -5.11 -12.73
CA GLY A 88 -14.65 -4.27 -13.74
C GLY A 88 -13.30 -3.68 -13.31
N LEU A 89 -12.62 -4.41 -12.40
CA LEU A 89 -11.32 -4.05 -11.88
C LEU A 89 -10.21 -4.92 -12.49
N GLN A 90 -8.96 -4.57 -12.18
CA GLN A 90 -7.79 -5.35 -12.59
C GLN A 90 -7.01 -5.81 -11.37
N ALA A 91 -6.58 -7.07 -11.42
CA ALA A 91 -5.54 -7.62 -10.56
C ALA A 91 -4.42 -8.15 -11.46
N THR A 92 -3.21 -7.65 -11.26
CA THR A 92 -2.01 -8.11 -11.98
C THR A 92 -1.04 -8.76 -11.02
N TYR A 93 -0.23 -9.66 -11.55
CA TYR A 93 0.84 -10.32 -10.81
C TYR A 93 2.15 -10.21 -11.58
N THR A 94 3.22 -9.88 -10.88
CA THR A 94 4.55 -9.78 -11.45
C THR A 94 5.56 -10.42 -10.50
N GLN A 95 6.34 -11.37 -11.02
CA GLN A 95 7.46 -11.89 -10.26
C GLN A 95 8.51 -10.80 -10.05
N CYS A 96 8.86 -10.55 -8.80
CA CYS A 96 9.85 -9.54 -8.44
C CYS A 96 10.58 -9.93 -7.15
N ASP A 97 11.90 -9.97 -7.22
CA ASP A 97 12.75 -10.00 -6.03
C ASP A 97 12.99 -8.57 -5.56
N ILE A 98 12.32 -8.17 -4.49
CA ILE A 98 12.40 -6.80 -3.96
C ILE A 98 13.77 -6.45 -3.37
N THR A 99 14.66 -7.44 -3.16
CA THR A 99 16.05 -7.20 -2.74
C THR A 99 16.93 -6.76 -3.92
N ASN A 100 16.45 -6.92 -5.15
CA ASN A 100 17.11 -6.42 -6.35
C ASN A 100 16.56 -5.03 -6.70
N GLU A 101 17.30 -3.99 -6.31
CA GLU A 101 16.89 -2.59 -6.45
C GLU A 101 16.59 -2.20 -7.91
N GLU A 102 17.47 -2.57 -8.85
CA GLU A 102 17.32 -2.20 -10.26
C GLU A 102 16.06 -2.83 -10.87
N ASN A 103 15.85 -4.12 -10.62
CA ASN A 103 14.66 -4.83 -11.10
C ASN A 103 13.39 -4.27 -10.47
N THR A 104 13.42 -4.02 -9.16
CA THR A 104 12.29 -3.45 -8.42
C THR A 104 11.91 -2.08 -8.97
N LYS A 105 12.88 -1.20 -9.21
CA LYS A 105 12.65 0.11 -9.81
C LYS A 105 11.95 -0.01 -11.16
N LYS A 106 12.46 -0.86 -12.05
CA LYS A 106 11.87 -1.09 -13.38
C LYS A 106 10.43 -1.59 -13.28
N VAL A 107 10.17 -2.58 -12.43
CA VAL A 107 8.82 -3.12 -12.23
C VAL A 107 7.86 -2.06 -11.71
N LEU A 108 8.31 -1.19 -10.79
CA LEU A 108 7.51 -0.08 -10.27
C LEU A 108 7.17 0.94 -11.35
N GLU A 109 8.14 1.29 -12.20
CA GLU A 109 7.93 2.21 -13.33
C GLU A 109 6.90 1.63 -14.32
N ASP A 110 7.00 0.34 -14.64
CA ASP A 110 6.07 -0.36 -15.53
C ASP A 110 4.64 -0.39 -14.95
N ILE A 111 4.49 -0.70 -13.66
CA ILE A 111 3.19 -0.68 -12.97
C ILE A 111 2.60 0.72 -12.97
N ALA A 112 3.39 1.73 -12.64
CA ALA A 112 2.93 3.12 -12.60
C ALA A 112 2.48 3.60 -13.99
N ALA A 113 3.22 3.26 -15.04
CA ALA A 113 2.87 3.58 -16.42
C ALA A 113 1.58 2.90 -16.87
N GLU A 114 1.40 1.61 -16.54
CA GLU A 114 0.17 0.87 -16.86
C GLU A 114 -1.03 1.45 -16.12
N ALA A 115 -0.90 1.70 -14.82
CA ALA A 115 -1.94 2.30 -14.00
C ALA A 115 -2.39 3.68 -14.54
N LEU A 116 -1.42 4.48 -15.02
CA LEU A 116 -1.70 5.78 -15.62
C LEU A 116 -2.44 5.63 -16.97
N ARG A 117 -2.03 4.68 -17.83
CA ARG A 117 -2.73 4.40 -19.11
C ARG A 117 -4.19 3.99 -18.89
N ARG A 118 -4.49 3.33 -17.80
CA ARG A 118 -5.86 2.94 -17.41
C ARG A 118 -6.65 4.06 -16.74
N ASN A 119 -6.08 5.24 -16.58
CA ASN A 119 -6.66 6.35 -15.82
C ASN A 119 -6.98 5.98 -14.35
N LYS A 120 -6.19 5.09 -13.78
CA LYS A 120 -6.25 4.65 -12.38
C LYS A 120 -4.84 4.69 -11.77
N PRO A 121 -4.28 5.89 -11.54
CA PRO A 121 -2.90 6.05 -11.13
C PRO A 121 -2.56 5.25 -9.86
N LEU A 122 -1.31 4.82 -9.76
CA LEU A 122 -0.76 4.20 -8.55
C LEU A 122 -0.78 5.21 -7.40
N ARG A 123 -1.52 4.90 -6.32
CA ARG A 123 -1.75 5.80 -5.18
C ARG A 123 -1.38 5.21 -3.83
N GLY A 124 -1.03 3.95 -3.78
CA GLY A 124 -0.65 3.29 -2.55
C GLY A 124 0.26 2.11 -2.78
N ALA A 125 1.07 1.81 -1.78
CA ALA A 125 1.88 0.61 -1.71
C ALA A 125 1.68 -0.04 -0.34
N ILE A 126 1.47 -1.35 -0.33
CA ILE A 126 1.40 -2.16 0.88
C ILE A 126 2.61 -3.08 0.86
N THR A 127 3.56 -2.85 1.76
CA THR A 127 4.76 -3.67 1.91
C THR A 127 4.43 -4.86 2.80
N CYS A 128 3.98 -5.97 2.19
CA CYS A 128 3.59 -7.19 2.89
C CYS A 128 4.61 -8.33 2.69
N ALA A 129 5.57 -8.17 1.77
CA ALA A 129 6.65 -9.14 1.59
C ALA A 129 7.45 -9.29 2.89
N GLY A 130 7.76 -10.52 3.23
CA GLY A 130 8.56 -10.83 4.40
C GLY A 130 8.94 -12.29 4.42
N ILE A 131 10.05 -12.61 5.06
CA ILE A 131 10.49 -13.97 5.34
C ILE A 131 10.63 -14.16 6.84
N GLN A 132 10.43 -15.38 7.29
CA GLN A 132 10.55 -15.75 8.69
C GLN A 132 11.32 -17.07 8.82
N GLN A 133 12.19 -17.13 9.82
CA GLN A 133 12.81 -18.36 10.29
C GLN A 133 12.40 -18.60 11.75
N MET A 134 11.89 -19.79 12.03
CA MET A 134 11.56 -20.19 13.41
C MET A 134 12.78 -20.85 14.05
N VAL A 135 13.63 -20.03 14.65
CA VAL A 135 14.85 -20.45 15.38
C VAL A 135 14.87 -19.73 16.72
N PRO A 136 15.32 -20.40 17.82
CA PRO A 136 15.50 -19.73 19.11
C PRO A 136 16.39 -18.49 18.96
N ALA A 137 16.05 -17.41 19.67
CA ALA A 137 16.73 -16.12 19.50
C ALA A 137 18.25 -16.17 19.73
N LEU A 138 18.70 -17.04 20.63
CA LEU A 138 20.15 -17.20 20.95
C LEU A 138 20.90 -17.97 19.85
N ASP A 139 20.20 -18.79 19.08
CA ASP A 139 20.78 -19.62 18.02
C ASP A 139 20.53 -19.05 16.63
N TYR A 140 19.95 -17.84 16.57
CA TYR A 140 19.56 -17.24 15.29
C TYR A 140 20.79 -16.86 14.46
N PRO A 141 20.98 -17.42 13.23
CA PRO A 141 22.15 -17.13 12.43
C PRO A 141 22.10 -15.68 11.92
N ILE A 142 23.20 -14.96 12.08
CA ILE A 142 23.29 -13.53 11.72
C ILE A 142 22.99 -13.27 10.24
N ASP A 143 23.34 -14.19 9.35
CA ASP A 143 23.06 -14.05 7.93
C ASP A 143 21.56 -14.25 7.61
N GLY A 144 20.88 -15.13 8.35
CA GLY A 144 19.43 -15.25 8.31
C GLY A 144 18.73 -13.96 8.74
N TYR A 145 19.25 -13.32 9.80
CA TYR A 145 18.76 -12.04 10.28
C TYR A 145 18.95 -10.91 9.25
N ARG A 146 20.13 -10.81 8.65
CA ARG A 146 20.42 -9.83 7.59
C ARG A 146 19.49 -10.03 6.41
N LYS A 147 19.35 -11.27 5.91
CA LYS A 147 18.44 -11.58 4.83
C LYS A 147 16.98 -11.20 5.13
N MET A 148 16.55 -11.39 6.37
CA MET A 148 15.21 -11.00 6.80
C MET A 148 15.02 -9.46 6.77
N LEU A 149 16.06 -8.69 7.12
CA LEU A 149 16.04 -7.23 7.04
C LEU A 149 16.08 -6.72 5.59
N ASP A 150 16.78 -7.39 4.71
CA ASP A 150 16.89 -7.01 3.29
C ASP A 150 15.54 -7.12 2.55
N VAL A 151 14.63 -7.97 3.04
CA VAL A 151 13.30 -8.20 2.45
C VAL A 151 12.25 -7.21 2.99
N LYS A 152 12.55 -6.44 4.04
CA LYS A 152 11.55 -5.55 4.67
C LYS A 152 11.62 -4.10 4.22
#